data_ed95b6ffcbde75206085a039fa9ccfc7
#
_entry.id   ed95b6ffcbde75206085a039fa9ccfc7
#
_cell.length_a   1.000
_cell.length_b   1.000
_cell.length_c   1.000
_cell.angle_alpha   90.00
_cell.angle_beta   90.00
_cell.angle_gamma   90.00
#
_symmetry.space_group_name_H-M   'P 1'
#
loop_
_entity.id
_entity.type
_entity.pdbx_description
1 polymer ?
#
loop_
_entity_poly.entity_id
_entity_poly.type
_entity_poly.pdbx_seq_one_letter_code
_entity_poly.pdbx_strand_id
1 'polypeptide(L)'
;MRMKEDHVLNGQLKPGYNVQIGVESEYIVGVGLFPNPTDTTTLIPFLERIRKNTGKKYENIIADAGYASEENYTYLESEEQNAYIKPADYEISKKRKYKNDIYRKENLFYDETGDYFVCPNGKKLIFAYDSKRKSQNGYETTRRNYICEDCSGCPHREK
;
A
#
# COMPACT_ATOMS: atom_id res chain seq x y z
N MET A 1 12.87 16.13 5.64
CA MET A 1 11.90 17.23 5.38
C MET A 1 11.48 17.15 3.92
N ARG A 2 10.19 17.12 3.64
CA ARG A 2 9.65 17.08 2.27
C ARG A 2 9.22 18.47 1.86
N MET A 3 9.43 18.81 0.58
CA MET A 3 8.80 19.96 -0.04
C MET A 3 7.36 19.62 -0.40
N LYS A 4 6.40 20.36 0.12
CA LYS A 4 4.97 20.24 -0.20
C LYS A 4 4.51 21.51 -0.90
N GLU A 5 3.56 21.38 -1.83
CA GLU A 5 2.90 22.53 -2.42
C GLU A 5 2.15 23.30 -1.34
N ASP A 6 2.18 24.63 -1.43
CA ASP A 6 1.42 25.50 -0.55
C ASP A 6 -0.09 25.19 -0.65
N HIS A 7 -0.80 25.28 0.49
CA HIS A 7 -2.24 25.04 0.54
C HIS A 7 -3.06 25.94 -0.41
N VAL A 8 -2.48 27.06 -0.85
CA VAL A 8 -3.11 27.97 -1.82
C VAL A 8 -2.97 27.46 -3.26
N LEU A 9 -2.27 26.34 -3.48
CA LEU A 9 -2.04 25.70 -4.78
C LEU A 9 -1.46 26.65 -5.84
N ASN A 10 -0.54 27.53 -5.43
CA ASN A 10 0.11 28.52 -6.28
C ASN A 10 1.41 28.04 -6.95
N GLY A 11 1.70 26.74 -6.88
CA GLY A 11 2.91 26.11 -7.39
C GLY A 11 4.17 26.29 -6.52
N GLN A 12 4.08 27.00 -5.39
CA GLN A 12 5.20 27.13 -4.46
C GLN A 12 5.36 25.88 -3.61
N LEU A 13 6.58 25.37 -3.53
CA LEU A 13 6.92 24.26 -2.68
C LEU A 13 7.45 24.78 -1.33
N LYS A 14 6.82 24.38 -0.25
CA LYS A 14 7.25 24.70 1.12
C LYS A 14 7.76 23.47 1.87
N PRO A 15 8.75 23.63 2.75
CA PRO A 15 9.19 22.54 3.60
C PRO A 15 8.08 22.14 4.56
N GLY A 16 7.83 20.84 4.69
CA GLY A 16 6.80 20.30 5.57
C GLY A 16 7.26 19.03 6.27
N TYR A 17 6.84 18.87 7.51
CA TYR A 17 6.97 17.62 8.26
C TYR A 17 5.66 16.84 8.20
N ASN A 18 5.76 15.53 8.31
CA ASN A 18 4.63 14.66 8.52
C ASN A 18 4.41 14.54 10.03
N VAL A 19 3.26 14.99 10.51
CA VAL A 19 2.90 14.95 11.94
C VAL A 19 1.90 13.83 12.14
N GLN A 20 2.24 12.87 13.00
CA GLN A 20 1.37 11.80 13.42
C GLN A 20 0.83 12.08 14.81
N ILE A 21 -0.48 11.90 15.01
CA ILE A 21 -1.15 12.09 16.29
C ILE A 21 -1.92 10.82 16.61
N GLY A 22 -1.64 10.21 17.75
CA GLY A 22 -2.40 9.10 18.30
C GLY A 22 -3.39 9.60 19.35
N VAL A 23 -4.64 9.15 19.24
CA VAL A 23 -5.72 9.53 20.15
C VAL A 23 -6.38 8.27 20.69
N GLU A 24 -6.63 8.24 22.01
CA GLU A 24 -7.44 7.24 22.70
C GLU A 24 -8.43 7.94 23.61
N SER A 25 -9.71 7.58 23.53
CA SER A 25 -10.77 8.14 24.41
C SER A 25 -10.71 9.67 24.52
N GLU A 26 -10.55 10.35 23.39
CA GLU A 26 -10.43 11.82 23.27
C GLU A 26 -9.12 12.43 23.79
N TYR A 27 -8.17 11.62 24.31
CA TYR A 27 -6.88 12.09 24.76
C TYR A 27 -5.78 11.81 23.74
N ILE A 28 -4.86 12.77 23.57
CA ILE A 28 -3.66 12.59 22.77
C ILE A 28 -2.69 11.70 23.56
N VAL A 29 -2.44 10.49 23.06
CA VAL A 29 -1.53 9.51 23.67
C VAL A 29 -0.14 9.50 23.02
N GLY A 30 -0.01 10.16 21.87
CA GLY A 30 1.29 10.27 21.20
C GLY A 30 1.31 11.32 20.11
N VAL A 31 2.47 11.94 19.93
CA VAL A 31 2.78 12.82 18.80
C VAL A 31 4.11 12.42 18.20
N GLY A 32 4.17 12.33 16.88
CA GLY A 32 5.37 11.99 16.13
C GLY A 32 5.63 12.96 14.98
N LEU A 33 6.87 13.39 14.82
CA LEU A 33 7.33 14.16 13.68
C LEU A 33 8.20 13.28 12.80
N PHE A 34 7.86 13.18 11.51
CA PHE A 34 8.53 12.33 10.54
C PHE A 34 8.97 13.15 9.31
N PRO A 35 10.18 12.92 8.80
CA PRO A 35 10.63 13.50 7.53
C PRO A 35 10.05 12.78 6.32
N ASN A 36 9.43 11.61 6.54
CA ASN A 36 8.90 10.74 5.49
C ASN A 36 7.74 11.40 4.76
N PRO A 37 7.70 11.32 3.43
CA PRO A 37 6.66 11.97 2.63
C PRO A 37 5.29 11.29 2.71
N THR A 38 5.25 10.00 3.07
CA THR A 38 4.04 9.16 3.08
C THR A 38 3.83 8.53 4.45
N ASP A 39 2.58 8.26 4.78
CA ASP A 39 2.19 7.69 6.07
C ASP A 39 2.48 6.19 6.17
N THR A 40 2.60 5.51 5.03
CA THR A 40 2.90 4.07 4.97
C THR A 40 4.16 3.67 5.72
N THR A 41 5.15 4.56 5.84
CA THR A 41 6.42 4.29 6.51
C THR A 41 6.49 4.81 7.93
N THR A 42 5.43 5.47 8.42
CA THR A 42 5.44 6.14 9.74
C THR A 42 4.65 5.39 10.81
N LEU A 43 3.73 4.48 10.42
CA LEU A 43 2.86 3.78 11.37
C LEU A 43 3.66 2.96 12.40
N ILE A 44 4.51 2.08 11.93
CA ILE A 44 5.29 1.17 12.79
C ILE A 44 6.14 1.96 13.79
N PRO A 45 7.04 2.87 13.36
CA PRO A 45 7.86 3.62 14.30
C PRO A 45 7.04 4.54 15.22
N PHE A 46 5.85 4.95 14.80
CA PHE A 46 4.95 5.72 15.65
C PHE A 46 4.31 4.87 16.76
N LEU A 47 3.79 3.67 16.41
CA LEU A 47 3.22 2.74 17.39
C LEU A 47 4.26 2.26 18.40
N GLU A 48 5.49 1.97 17.96
CA GLU A 48 6.59 1.59 18.83
C GLU A 48 6.96 2.72 19.79
N ARG A 49 6.96 3.97 19.32
CA ARG A 49 7.19 5.16 20.17
C ARG A 49 6.10 5.30 21.24
N ILE A 50 4.82 5.14 20.85
CA ILE A 50 3.70 5.18 21.81
C ILE A 50 3.88 4.09 22.85
N ARG A 51 4.14 2.85 22.44
CA ARG A 51 4.36 1.71 23.32
C ARG A 51 5.52 1.98 24.31
N LYS A 52 6.64 2.52 23.82
CA LYS A 52 7.80 2.88 24.65
C LYS A 52 7.47 3.94 25.70
N ASN A 53 6.68 4.95 25.32
CA ASN A 53 6.38 6.09 26.19
C ASN A 53 5.28 5.81 27.21
N THR A 54 4.27 5.02 26.81
CA THR A 54 3.08 4.74 27.65
C THR A 54 3.11 3.39 28.35
N GLY A 55 4.00 2.48 27.90
CA GLY A 55 4.00 1.07 28.31
C GLY A 55 2.80 0.27 27.81
N LYS A 56 1.90 0.88 27.00
CA LYS A 56 0.66 0.26 26.52
C LYS A 56 0.81 -0.22 25.09
N LYS A 57 0.17 -1.36 24.80
CA LYS A 57 -0.10 -1.87 23.47
C LYS A 57 -1.60 -1.83 23.24
N TYR A 58 -2.03 -1.21 22.14
CA TYR A 58 -3.45 -1.08 21.80
C TYR A 58 -3.89 -2.26 20.95
N GLU A 59 -5.04 -2.84 21.26
CA GLU A 59 -5.61 -3.98 20.54
C GLU A 59 -6.13 -3.58 19.16
N ASN A 60 -6.75 -2.40 19.06
CA ASN A 60 -7.40 -1.93 17.84
C ASN A 60 -6.69 -0.69 17.31
N ILE A 61 -6.22 -0.74 16.07
CA ILE A 61 -5.56 0.37 15.39
C ILE A 61 -6.47 0.86 14.26
N ILE A 62 -6.97 2.08 14.42
CA ILE A 62 -7.82 2.76 13.44
C ILE A 62 -6.98 3.86 12.78
N ALA A 63 -6.81 3.78 11.46
CA ALA A 63 -6.08 4.80 10.71
C ALA A 63 -6.66 4.98 9.30
N ASP A 64 -6.30 6.07 8.63
CA ASP A 64 -6.78 6.33 7.28
C ASP A 64 -6.09 5.46 6.21
N ALA A 65 -6.55 5.55 4.96
CA ALA A 65 -6.03 4.77 3.85
C ALA A 65 -4.58 5.13 3.47
N GLY A 66 -4.04 6.27 3.94
CA GLY A 66 -2.65 6.67 3.74
C GLY A 66 -1.65 5.73 4.41
N TYR A 67 -2.10 5.00 5.45
CA TYR A 67 -1.30 3.99 6.15
C TYR A 67 -1.39 2.59 5.55
N ALA A 68 -2.25 2.38 4.54
CA ALA A 68 -2.45 1.06 3.94
C ALA A 68 -1.20 0.59 3.21
N SER A 69 -0.54 -0.43 3.75
CA SER A 69 0.57 -1.13 3.12
C SER A 69 0.64 -2.57 3.64
N GLU A 70 1.16 -3.48 2.81
CA GLU A 70 1.39 -4.86 3.20
C GLU A 70 2.24 -4.96 4.47
N GLU A 71 3.31 -4.16 4.56
CA GLU A 71 4.19 -4.07 5.71
C GLU A 71 3.43 -3.73 7.00
N ASN A 72 2.56 -2.70 6.96
CA ASN A 72 1.79 -2.28 8.13
C ASN A 72 0.77 -3.33 8.56
N TYR A 73 0.08 -3.98 7.61
CA TYR A 73 -0.86 -5.05 7.95
C TYR A 73 -0.12 -6.26 8.55
N THR A 74 0.99 -6.68 7.95
CA THR A 74 1.80 -7.79 8.48
C THR A 74 2.35 -7.49 9.87
N TYR A 75 2.81 -6.25 10.11
CA TYR A 75 3.26 -5.83 11.44
C TYR A 75 2.13 -5.92 12.46
N LEU A 76 0.95 -5.35 12.17
CA LEU A 76 -0.20 -5.38 13.08
C LEU A 76 -0.65 -6.82 13.37
N GLU A 77 -0.68 -7.68 12.35
CA GLU A 77 -1.00 -9.10 12.51
C GLU A 77 0.03 -9.81 13.40
N SER A 78 1.33 -9.59 13.17
CA SER A 78 2.40 -10.19 14.00
C SER A 78 2.38 -9.71 15.46
N GLU A 79 1.88 -8.50 15.69
CA GLU A 79 1.67 -7.93 17.01
C GLU A 79 0.29 -8.26 17.61
N GLU A 80 -0.52 -9.11 16.96
CA GLU A 80 -1.88 -9.46 17.38
C GLU A 80 -2.77 -8.24 17.60
N GLN A 81 -2.63 -7.22 16.72
CA GLN A 81 -3.41 -5.99 16.72
C GLN A 81 -4.41 -5.98 15.56
N ASN A 82 -5.65 -5.62 15.83
CA ASN A 82 -6.69 -5.51 14.81
C ASN A 82 -6.49 -4.23 13.98
N ALA A 83 -6.33 -4.38 12.66
CA ALA A 83 -6.15 -3.28 11.73
C ALA A 83 -7.49 -2.77 11.18
N TYR A 84 -7.91 -1.58 11.54
CA TYR A 84 -9.05 -0.87 10.95
C TYR A 84 -8.55 0.22 10.00
N ILE A 85 -7.85 -0.20 8.94
CA ILE A 85 -7.27 0.67 7.92
C ILE A 85 -7.90 0.31 6.58
N LYS A 86 -8.49 1.29 5.90
CA LYS A 86 -9.06 1.03 4.56
C LYS A 86 -7.95 0.74 3.56
N PRO A 87 -8.10 -0.27 2.67
CA PRO A 87 -7.21 -0.43 1.54
C PRO A 87 -7.11 0.86 0.70
N ALA A 88 -5.93 1.17 0.18
CA ALA A 88 -5.68 2.41 -0.55
C ALA A 88 -6.59 2.58 -1.80
N ASP A 89 -7.00 1.47 -2.40
CA ASP A 89 -7.85 1.43 -3.59
C ASP A 89 -9.35 1.21 -3.28
N TYR A 90 -9.75 1.15 -2.02
CA TYR A 90 -11.12 0.82 -1.60
C TYR A 90 -12.20 1.67 -2.29
N GLU A 91 -12.03 2.99 -2.35
CA GLU A 91 -13.04 3.87 -2.99
C GLU A 91 -12.98 3.81 -4.53
N ILE A 92 -11.80 3.57 -5.08
CA ILE A 92 -11.59 3.44 -6.53
C ILE A 92 -12.13 2.09 -7.01
N SER A 93 -11.96 1.03 -6.23
CA SER A 93 -12.42 -0.33 -6.57
C SER A 93 -13.94 -0.45 -6.71
N LYS A 94 -14.71 0.45 -6.10
CA LYS A 94 -16.17 0.52 -6.25
C LYS A 94 -16.61 1.07 -7.61
N LYS A 95 -15.76 1.86 -8.26
CA LYS A 95 -16.10 2.53 -9.52
C LYS A 95 -16.21 1.54 -10.67
N ARG A 96 -17.22 1.74 -11.55
CA ARG A 96 -17.45 0.90 -12.74
C ARG A 96 -16.21 0.82 -13.64
N LYS A 97 -15.47 1.95 -13.78
CA LYS A 97 -14.23 2.00 -14.57
C LYS A 97 -13.17 1.03 -14.04
N TYR A 98 -13.01 0.95 -12.72
CA TYR A 98 -12.07 0.03 -12.08
C TYR A 98 -12.48 -1.44 -12.30
N LYS A 99 -13.77 -1.74 -12.06
CA LYS A 99 -14.31 -3.10 -12.18
C LYS A 99 -14.26 -3.64 -13.62
N ASN A 100 -14.37 -2.75 -14.60
CA ASN A 100 -14.37 -3.12 -16.01
C ASN A 100 -12.99 -2.96 -16.68
N ASP A 101 -11.94 -2.64 -15.92
CA ASP A 101 -10.59 -2.48 -16.45
C ASP A 101 -9.97 -3.85 -16.73
N ILE A 102 -9.94 -4.22 -18.01
CA ILE A 102 -9.45 -5.52 -18.50
C ILE A 102 -7.94 -5.74 -18.29
N TYR A 103 -7.19 -4.71 -17.90
CA TYR A 103 -5.74 -4.83 -17.66
C TYR A 103 -5.39 -5.04 -16.18
N ARG A 104 -6.39 -5.01 -15.29
CA ARG A 104 -6.16 -5.26 -13.87
C ARG A 104 -6.03 -6.75 -13.61
N LYS A 105 -5.02 -7.11 -12.81
CA LYS A 105 -4.77 -8.49 -12.40
C LYS A 105 -6.03 -9.16 -11.82
N GLU A 106 -6.79 -8.42 -11.01
CA GLU A 106 -8.00 -8.90 -10.34
C GLU A 106 -9.13 -9.25 -11.31
N ASN A 107 -9.08 -8.70 -12.53
CA ASN A 107 -10.07 -8.92 -13.59
C ASN A 107 -9.60 -9.92 -14.65
N LEU A 108 -8.34 -10.40 -14.57
CA LEU A 108 -7.84 -11.44 -15.46
C LEU A 108 -8.26 -12.82 -14.93
N PHE A 109 -8.61 -13.70 -15.87
CA PHE A 109 -8.82 -15.11 -15.52
C PHE A 109 -7.51 -15.73 -15.09
N TYR A 110 -7.49 -16.40 -13.93
CA TYR A 110 -6.35 -17.14 -13.41
C TYR A 110 -6.66 -18.64 -13.35
N ASP A 111 -5.81 -19.44 -13.95
CA ASP A 111 -5.86 -20.90 -13.86
C ASP A 111 -4.90 -21.38 -12.78
N GLU A 112 -5.46 -21.87 -11.66
CA GLU A 112 -4.68 -22.34 -10.51
C GLU A 112 -3.89 -23.62 -10.82
N THR A 113 -4.42 -24.48 -11.69
CA THR A 113 -3.79 -25.76 -12.02
C THR A 113 -2.57 -25.55 -12.89
N GLY A 114 -2.66 -24.65 -13.86
CA GLY A 114 -1.58 -24.33 -14.80
C GLY A 114 -0.70 -23.17 -14.37
N ASP A 115 -1.06 -22.47 -13.28
CA ASP A 115 -0.37 -21.28 -12.76
C ASP A 115 -0.12 -20.21 -13.83
N TYR A 116 -1.19 -19.81 -14.54
CA TYR A 116 -1.12 -18.76 -15.54
C TYR A 116 -2.35 -17.84 -15.50
N PHE A 117 -2.18 -16.61 -15.93
CA PHE A 117 -3.28 -15.71 -16.24
C PHE A 117 -3.59 -15.71 -17.72
N VAL A 118 -4.82 -15.34 -18.10
CA VAL A 118 -5.20 -15.11 -19.49
C VAL A 118 -5.25 -13.61 -19.75
N CYS A 119 -4.45 -13.12 -20.71
CA CYS A 119 -4.44 -11.71 -21.06
C CYS A 119 -5.70 -11.30 -21.83
N PRO A 120 -6.01 -10.00 -21.99
CA PRO A 120 -7.18 -9.53 -22.73
C PRO A 120 -7.25 -9.96 -24.20
N ASN A 121 -6.11 -10.38 -24.78
CA ASN A 121 -6.03 -10.93 -26.14
C ASN A 121 -6.12 -12.48 -26.18
N GLY A 122 -6.51 -13.12 -25.07
CA GLY A 122 -6.69 -14.57 -24.98
C GLY A 122 -5.40 -15.41 -24.89
N LYS A 123 -4.22 -14.78 -24.80
CA LYS A 123 -2.95 -15.48 -24.66
C LYS A 123 -2.60 -15.69 -23.17
N LYS A 124 -1.78 -16.71 -22.90
CA LYS A 124 -1.33 -17.02 -21.54
C LYS A 124 -0.23 -16.07 -21.09
N LEU A 125 -0.34 -15.64 -19.85
CA LEU A 125 0.72 -15.01 -19.08
C LEU A 125 1.27 -16.08 -18.14
N ILE A 126 2.41 -16.67 -18.46
CA ILE A 126 3.04 -17.74 -17.69
C ILE A 126 3.97 -17.18 -16.62
N PHE A 127 4.12 -17.93 -15.52
CA PHE A 127 5.09 -17.58 -14.50
C PHE A 127 6.50 -17.53 -15.11
N ALA A 128 7.20 -16.43 -14.85
CA ALA A 128 8.56 -16.24 -15.36
C ALA A 128 9.61 -16.26 -14.24
N TYR A 129 9.42 -15.42 -13.22
CA TYR A 129 10.36 -15.34 -12.09
C TYR A 129 9.76 -14.62 -10.90
N ASP A 130 10.36 -14.82 -9.74
CA ASP A 130 10.10 -14.04 -8.53
C ASP A 130 11.08 -12.87 -8.43
N SER A 131 10.54 -11.68 -8.15
CA SER A 131 11.35 -10.50 -7.83
C SER A 131 11.16 -10.10 -6.38
N LYS A 132 12.26 -9.80 -5.69
CA LYS A 132 12.23 -9.27 -4.33
C LYS A 132 12.23 -7.76 -4.36
N ARG A 133 11.39 -7.15 -3.54
CA ARG A 133 11.36 -5.72 -3.32
C ARG A 133 11.52 -5.44 -1.83
N LYS A 134 12.34 -4.46 -1.50
CA LYS A 134 12.57 -4.02 -0.12
C LYS A 134 11.97 -2.62 0.08
N SER A 135 11.20 -2.45 1.15
CA SER A 135 10.68 -1.14 1.56
C SER A 135 11.77 -0.27 2.16
N GLN A 136 11.48 1.00 2.40
CA GLN A 136 12.40 1.91 3.11
C GLN A 136 12.68 1.47 4.55
N ASN A 137 11.75 0.78 5.19
CA ASN A 137 11.89 0.25 6.54
C ASN A 137 12.55 -1.14 6.58
N GLY A 138 12.92 -1.69 5.43
CA GLY A 138 13.57 -2.98 5.35
C GLY A 138 12.65 -4.19 5.16
N TYR A 139 11.33 -4.00 5.07
CA TYR A 139 10.38 -5.07 4.80
C TYR A 139 10.56 -5.63 3.38
N GLU A 140 10.65 -6.95 3.26
CA GLU A 140 10.87 -7.63 1.98
C GLU A 140 9.60 -8.31 1.50
N THR A 141 9.19 -7.99 0.27
CA THR A 141 8.09 -8.67 -0.42
C THR A 141 8.60 -9.43 -1.63
N THR A 142 7.99 -10.57 -1.90
CA THR A 142 8.24 -11.35 -3.12
C THR A 142 7.07 -11.14 -4.07
N ARG A 143 7.39 -10.72 -5.31
CA ARG A 143 6.41 -10.56 -6.37
C ARG A 143 6.61 -11.62 -7.43
N ARG A 144 5.57 -12.36 -7.73
CA ARG A 144 5.54 -13.30 -8.85
C ARG A 144 5.29 -12.52 -10.14
N ASN A 145 6.18 -12.68 -11.11
CA ASN A 145 6.08 -12.01 -12.41
C ASN A 145 5.64 -13.01 -13.46
N TYR A 146 4.64 -12.62 -14.24
CA TYR A 146 4.07 -13.40 -15.33
C TYR A 146 4.30 -12.66 -16.64
N ILE A 147 4.71 -13.37 -17.67
CA ILE A 147 5.05 -12.82 -18.98
C ILE A 147 4.19 -13.50 -20.05
N CYS A 148 3.70 -12.71 -21.01
CA CYS A 148 2.99 -13.24 -22.16
C CYS A 148 3.95 -14.00 -23.07
N GLU A 149 3.53 -15.18 -23.55
CA GLU A 149 4.30 -16.02 -24.45
C GLU A 149 4.65 -15.31 -25.77
N ASP A 150 3.73 -14.53 -26.30
CA ASP A 150 3.94 -13.77 -27.53
C ASP A 150 3.04 -12.53 -27.58
N CYS A 151 3.66 -11.36 -27.68
CA CYS A 151 2.99 -10.06 -27.84
C CYS A 151 3.19 -9.45 -29.23
N SER A 152 3.67 -10.21 -30.23
CA SER A 152 3.83 -9.71 -31.60
C SER A 152 2.45 -9.41 -32.20
N GLY A 153 2.28 -8.22 -32.77
CA GLY A 153 1.01 -7.76 -33.34
C GLY A 153 -0.15 -7.59 -32.35
N CYS A 154 0.11 -7.62 -31.05
CA CYS A 154 -0.92 -7.48 -30.04
C CYS A 154 -1.42 -6.03 -29.93
N PRO A 155 -2.75 -5.77 -30.05
CA PRO A 155 -3.31 -4.42 -29.91
C PRO A 155 -3.18 -3.86 -28.48
N HIS A 156 -2.85 -4.70 -27.50
CA HIS A 156 -2.71 -4.35 -26.09
C HIS A 156 -1.25 -4.22 -25.63
N ARG A 157 -0.28 -4.29 -26.56
CA ARG A 157 1.16 -4.33 -26.21
C ARG A 157 1.67 -3.08 -25.46
N GLU A 158 1.07 -1.92 -25.74
CA GLU A 158 1.50 -0.64 -25.15
C GLU A 158 0.82 -0.31 -23.80
N LYS A 159 0.05 -1.21 -23.26
CA LYS A 159 -0.69 -1.06 -22.01
C LYS A 159 -0.32 -2.13 -21.01
#